data_661235c41fc2e6209e31c1fef7fa1115
#
_entry.id   661235c41fc2e6209e31c1fef7fa1115
#
_cell.length_a   1.000
_cell.length_b   1.000
_cell.length_c   1.000
_cell.angle_alpha   90.00
_cell.angle_beta   90.00
_cell.angle_gamma   90.00
#
_symmetry.space_group_name_H-M   'P 1'
#
loop_
_entity.id
_entity.type
_entity.pdbx_description
1 polymer ?
#
loop_
_entity_poly.entity_id
_entity_poly.type
_entity_poly.pdbx_seq_one_letter_code
_entity_poly.pdbx_strand_id
1 'polypeptide(L)'
;DWIIPSVVNEEGFTDGPASAFLTMNYVGSSLLAADADMFSEISELVGNMENAEKYRAYAKRVRQAFEEEYVSDNGKLGQGMQGNYILALRHHMVSPEKEPLLAERLNELVVKNGFRLDTGFMATPHILDILCQYGYADTAWKVLLQKQCPSWLYEVEQGATTVWENWDAVRPDGKLAGCSFNHYAFGCVGDFLYRKVLGVQNAGIGYDRILIAPEYDCPFMWAEGTYHSVNGNIELRWEKNKNKVKIFGRIPANTSACLRLPDGTEKELGNGRFEVKVGLDSGIKE
;
A
#
# COMPACT_ATOMS: atom_id res chain seq x y z
N ASP A 1 -2.89 -9.14 -13.02
CA ASP A 1 -1.83 -9.21 -12.04
C ASP A 1 -0.89 -10.38 -12.39
N TRP A 2 0.32 -10.41 -11.87
CA TRP A 2 1.33 -11.43 -12.18
C TRP A 2 1.68 -12.21 -10.92
N ILE A 3 1.71 -13.56 -11.02
CA ILE A 3 2.06 -14.46 -9.89
C ILE A 3 1.07 -14.33 -8.73
N ILE A 4 -0.21 -14.69 -8.98
CA ILE A 4 -1.22 -14.76 -7.94
C ILE A 4 -1.16 -16.13 -7.25
N PRO A 5 -0.99 -16.21 -5.93
CA PRO A 5 -0.77 -17.48 -5.20
C PRO A 5 -1.86 -18.55 -5.40
N SER A 6 -3.12 -18.15 -5.57
CA SER A 6 -4.23 -19.10 -5.79
C SER A 6 -4.29 -19.63 -7.22
N VAL A 7 -3.52 -19.07 -8.16
CA VAL A 7 -3.45 -19.49 -9.56
C VAL A 7 -2.22 -20.35 -9.77
N VAL A 8 -2.40 -21.65 -9.83
CA VAL A 8 -1.31 -22.63 -9.88
C VAL A 8 -1.39 -23.51 -11.13
N ASN A 9 -0.23 -24.00 -11.58
CA ASN A 9 -0.09 -24.96 -12.65
C ASN A 9 -0.40 -26.41 -12.15
N GLU A 10 -0.31 -27.38 -13.03
CA GLU A 10 -0.55 -28.81 -12.73
C GLU A 10 0.40 -29.36 -11.64
N GLU A 11 1.58 -28.80 -11.49
CA GLU A 11 2.56 -29.19 -10.45
C GLU A 11 2.31 -28.49 -9.11
N GLY A 12 1.34 -27.57 -9.06
CA GLY A 12 0.97 -26.80 -7.89
C GLY A 12 1.87 -25.60 -7.60
N PHE A 13 2.65 -25.12 -8.57
CA PHE A 13 3.41 -23.87 -8.49
C PHE A 13 2.60 -22.71 -9.07
N THR A 14 2.81 -21.53 -8.52
CA THR A 14 2.16 -20.30 -9.00
C THR A 14 2.41 -20.09 -10.50
N ASP A 15 1.34 -19.87 -11.26
CA ASP A 15 1.33 -19.71 -12.71
C ASP A 15 1.17 -18.23 -13.09
N GLY A 16 2.27 -17.59 -13.48
CA GLY A 16 2.28 -16.18 -13.88
C GLY A 16 1.46 -15.88 -15.14
N PRO A 17 1.66 -16.62 -16.26
CA PRO A 17 0.85 -16.46 -17.47
C PRO A 17 -0.65 -16.65 -17.23
N ALA A 18 -1.07 -17.67 -16.48
CA ALA A 18 -2.48 -17.88 -16.14
C ALA A 18 -3.01 -16.74 -15.26
N SER A 19 -2.24 -16.28 -14.26
CA SER A 19 -2.58 -15.12 -13.43
C SER A 19 -2.81 -13.87 -14.28
N ALA A 20 -1.90 -13.58 -15.23
CA ALA A 20 -2.02 -12.44 -16.13
C ALA A 20 -3.27 -12.55 -17.01
N PHE A 21 -3.52 -13.73 -17.59
CA PHE A 21 -4.69 -13.96 -18.44
C PHE A 21 -6.01 -13.73 -17.70
N LEU A 22 -6.12 -14.20 -16.45
CA LEU A 22 -7.32 -14.04 -15.63
C LEU A 22 -7.60 -12.58 -15.21
N THR A 23 -6.57 -11.76 -15.14
CA THR A 23 -6.69 -10.40 -14.57
C THR A 23 -6.42 -9.28 -15.57
N MET A 24 -5.98 -9.58 -16.80
CA MET A 24 -5.50 -8.58 -17.76
C MET A 24 -6.48 -7.43 -18.03
N ASN A 25 -7.78 -7.73 -18.08
CA ASN A 25 -8.80 -6.71 -18.35
C ASN A 25 -8.95 -5.73 -17.19
N TYR A 26 -8.88 -6.23 -15.95
CA TYR A 26 -8.97 -5.41 -14.74
C TYR A 26 -7.72 -4.57 -14.55
N VAL A 27 -6.55 -5.19 -14.66
CA VAL A 27 -5.25 -4.52 -14.55
C VAL A 27 -5.07 -3.50 -15.67
N GLY A 28 -5.30 -3.92 -16.93
CA GLY A 28 -5.13 -3.06 -18.09
C GLY A 28 -6.06 -1.83 -18.08
N SER A 29 -7.34 -2.01 -17.76
CA SER A 29 -8.27 -0.90 -17.67
C SER A 29 -7.93 0.06 -16.52
N SER A 30 -7.53 -0.48 -15.36
CA SER A 30 -7.16 0.35 -14.19
C SER A 30 -5.92 1.19 -14.48
N LEU A 31 -4.88 0.59 -15.07
CA LEU A 31 -3.66 1.31 -15.43
C LEU A 31 -3.91 2.31 -16.56
N LEU A 32 -4.72 1.95 -17.56
CA LEU A 32 -5.08 2.86 -18.66
C LEU A 32 -5.77 4.14 -18.15
N ALA A 33 -6.68 3.99 -17.17
CA ALA A 33 -7.32 5.14 -16.56
C ALA A 33 -6.33 6.00 -15.75
N ALA A 34 -5.45 5.35 -14.97
CA ALA A 34 -4.43 6.02 -14.18
C ALA A 34 -3.41 6.76 -15.06
N ASP A 35 -2.93 6.13 -16.14
CA ASP A 35 -1.99 6.74 -17.09
C ASP A 35 -2.64 7.94 -17.82
N ALA A 36 -3.91 7.84 -18.17
CA ALA A 36 -4.65 8.94 -18.79
C ALA A 36 -4.82 10.13 -17.85
N ASP A 37 -5.10 9.90 -16.56
CA ASP A 37 -5.13 10.97 -15.55
C ASP A 37 -3.75 11.62 -15.38
N MET A 38 -2.72 10.81 -15.22
CA MET A 38 -1.34 11.30 -15.07
C MET A 38 -0.91 12.13 -16.30
N PHE A 39 -1.24 11.67 -17.50
CA PHE A 39 -0.94 12.41 -18.72
C PHE A 39 -1.76 13.71 -18.81
N SER A 40 -3.01 13.71 -18.33
CA SER A 40 -3.83 14.92 -18.23
C SER A 40 -3.20 15.94 -17.28
N GLU A 41 -2.77 15.52 -16.07
CA GLU A 41 -2.11 16.40 -15.11
C GLU A 41 -0.80 16.98 -15.64
N ILE A 42 0.05 16.15 -16.24
CA ILE A 42 1.29 16.61 -16.88
C ILE A 42 1.01 17.62 -17.99
N SER A 43 -0.02 17.35 -18.83
CA SER A 43 -0.41 18.26 -19.91
C SER A 43 -0.86 19.61 -19.39
N GLU A 44 -1.62 19.63 -18.29
CA GLU A 44 -2.03 20.87 -17.62
C GLU A 44 -0.83 21.65 -17.09
N LEU A 45 0.12 20.99 -16.42
CA LEU A 45 1.34 21.60 -15.88
C LEU A 45 2.23 22.23 -16.95
N VAL A 46 2.28 21.66 -18.16
CA VAL A 46 3.05 22.23 -19.29
C VAL A 46 2.22 23.16 -20.16
N GLY A 47 0.97 23.47 -19.78
CA GLY A 47 0.11 24.43 -20.48
C GLY A 47 -0.62 23.88 -21.72
N ASN A 48 -0.61 22.56 -21.95
CA ASN A 48 -1.34 21.93 -23.03
C ASN A 48 -2.77 21.55 -22.58
N MET A 49 -3.66 22.54 -22.53
CA MET A 49 -5.03 22.37 -22.01
C MET A 49 -5.88 21.43 -22.88
N GLU A 50 -5.67 21.40 -24.20
CA GLU A 50 -6.39 20.50 -25.10
C GLU A 50 -6.16 19.02 -24.73
N ASN A 51 -4.90 18.62 -24.55
CA ASN A 51 -4.58 17.26 -24.10
C ASN A 51 -5.05 17.02 -22.67
N ALA A 52 -4.94 17.98 -21.77
CA ALA A 52 -5.41 17.85 -20.39
C ALA A 52 -6.91 17.49 -20.35
N GLU A 53 -7.75 18.22 -21.05
CA GLU A 53 -9.20 17.97 -21.12
C GLU A 53 -9.52 16.65 -21.82
N LYS A 54 -8.85 16.37 -22.94
CA LYS A 54 -9.04 15.15 -23.73
C LYS A 54 -8.78 13.89 -22.90
N TYR A 55 -7.64 13.82 -22.19
CA TYR A 55 -7.27 12.62 -21.46
C TYR A 55 -8.00 12.49 -20.12
N ARG A 56 -8.38 13.59 -19.48
CA ARG A 56 -9.32 13.58 -18.34
C ARG A 56 -10.69 12.97 -18.73
N ALA A 57 -11.21 13.40 -19.86
CA ALA A 57 -12.46 12.84 -20.39
C ALA A 57 -12.31 11.37 -20.81
N TYR A 58 -11.13 10.98 -21.31
CA TYR A 58 -10.83 9.60 -21.67
C TYR A 58 -10.78 8.70 -20.42
N ALA A 59 -10.05 9.10 -19.38
CA ALA A 59 -9.98 8.36 -18.10
C ALA A 59 -11.38 8.14 -17.49
N LYS A 60 -12.21 9.19 -17.51
CA LYS A 60 -13.61 9.09 -17.04
C LYS A 60 -14.42 8.05 -17.83
N ARG A 61 -14.30 7.99 -19.16
CA ARG A 61 -14.99 6.99 -19.98
C ARG A 61 -14.50 5.57 -19.70
N VAL A 62 -13.19 5.40 -19.50
CA VAL A 62 -12.61 4.08 -19.14
C VAL A 62 -13.19 3.60 -17.81
N ARG A 63 -13.28 4.46 -16.80
CA ARG A 63 -13.88 4.14 -15.50
C ARG A 63 -15.35 3.77 -15.61
N GLN A 64 -16.12 4.56 -16.35
CA GLN A 64 -17.53 4.27 -16.55
C GLN A 64 -17.74 2.90 -17.23
N ALA A 65 -17.02 2.62 -18.31
CA ALA A 65 -17.09 1.33 -18.99
C ALA A 65 -16.64 0.17 -18.09
N PHE A 66 -15.60 0.38 -17.25
CA PHE A 66 -15.15 -0.63 -16.29
C PHE A 66 -16.24 -0.94 -15.25
N GLU A 67 -16.86 0.08 -14.67
CA GLU A 67 -17.92 -0.11 -13.67
C GLU A 67 -19.13 -0.83 -14.28
N GLU A 68 -19.57 -0.43 -15.49
CA GLU A 68 -20.68 -1.05 -16.18
C GLU A 68 -20.43 -2.51 -16.55
N GLU A 69 -19.21 -2.85 -16.99
CA GLU A 69 -18.88 -4.18 -17.48
C GLU A 69 -18.53 -5.18 -16.36
N TYR A 70 -17.79 -4.71 -15.30
CA TYR A 70 -17.16 -5.62 -14.37
C TYR A 70 -17.73 -5.60 -12.94
N VAL A 71 -18.53 -4.58 -12.58
CA VAL A 71 -18.98 -4.41 -11.19
C VAL A 71 -20.48 -4.60 -11.08
N SER A 72 -20.89 -5.63 -10.36
CA SER A 72 -22.30 -5.87 -10.06
C SER A 72 -22.84 -4.93 -8.96
N ASP A 73 -24.15 -4.84 -8.84
CA ASP A 73 -24.83 -3.97 -7.85
C ASP A 73 -24.44 -4.29 -6.40
N ASN A 74 -24.10 -5.54 -6.10
CA ASN A 74 -23.64 -5.96 -4.76
C ASN A 74 -22.12 -5.83 -4.57
N GLY A 75 -21.42 -5.08 -5.45
CA GLY A 75 -19.99 -4.83 -5.35
C GLY A 75 -19.10 -6.02 -5.70
N LYS A 76 -19.65 -7.11 -6.27
CA LYS A 76 -18.81 -8.18 -6.76
C LYS A 76 -18.09 -7.73 -8.03
N LEU A 77 -16.77 -7.87 -8.02
CA LEU A 77 -15.88 -7.51 -9.13
C LEU A 77 -15.33 -8.79 -9.77
N GLY A 78 -15.84 -9.10 -10.95
CA GLY A 78 -15.41 -10.24 -11.75
C GLY A 78 -15.38 -11.56 -10.97
N GLN A 79 -14.24 -12.24 -10.99
CA GLN A 79 -14.04 -13.53 -10.32
C GLN A 79 -13.77 -13.44 -8.81
N GLY A 80 -13.71 -12.22 -8.24
CA GLY A 80 -13.50 -12.02 -6.81
C GLY A 80 -12.05 -12.22 -6.36
N MET A 81 -11.08 -11.80 -7.16
CA MET A 81 -9.66 -11.82 -6.79
C MET A 81 -9.27 -10.57 -6.01
N GLN A 82 -8.45 -10.71 -4.96
CA GLN A 82 -7.99 -9.58 -4.13
C GLN A 82 -7.40 -8.45 -5.00
N GLY A 83 -6.52 -8.78 -5.96
CA GLY A 83 -5.82 -7.81 -6.81
C GLY A 83 -6.77 -6.93 -7.64
N ASN A 84 -7.89 -7.48 -8.12
CA ASN A 84 -8.86 -6.72 -8.91
C ASN A 84 -9.51 -5.61 -8.07
N TYR A 85 -9.90 -5.92 -6.82
CA TYR A 85 -10.48 -4.92 -5.90
C TYR A 85 -9.47 -3.86 -5.50
N ILE A 86 -8.23 -4.28 -5.22
CA ILE A 86 -7.15 -3.36 -4.83
C ILE A 86 -6.89 -2.33 -5.93
N LEU A 87 -6.72 -2.77 -7.17
CA LEU A 87 -6.45 -1.87 -8.30
C LEU A 87 -7.66 -1.00 -8.66
N ALA A 88 -8.88 -1.55 -8.57
CA ALA A 88 -10.10 -0.78 -8.76
C ALA A 88 -10.23 0.37 -7.73
N LEU A 89 -9.97 0.09 -6.47
CA LEU A 89 -9.98 1.10 -5.40
C LEU A 89 -8.81 2.08 -5.53
N ARG A 90 -7.60 1.59 -5.84
CA ARG A 90 -6.40 2.42 -5.99
C ARG A 90 -6.53 3.48 -7.08
N HIS A 91 -7.20 3.13 -8.17
CA HIS A 91 -7.33 3.99 -9.36
C HIS A 91 -8.76 4.55 -9.53
N HIS A 92 -9.60 4.45 -8.48
CA HIS A 92 -10.96 4.99 -8.46
C HIS A 92 -11.81 4.55 -9.67
N MET A 93 -11.79 3.23 -9.95
CA MET A 93 -12.43 2.65 -11.13
C MET A 93 -13.95 2.53 -11.02
N VAL A 94 -14.51 2.89 -9.89
CA VAL A 94 -15.96 2.92 -9.63
C VAL A 94 -16.37 4.26 -9.04
N SER A 95 -17.68 4.52 -9.07
CA SER A 95 -18.24 5.70 -8.43
C SER A 95 -17.94 5.70 -6.91
N PRO A 96 -17.76 6.89 -6.29
CA PRO A 96 -17.41 7.01 -4.88
C PRO A 96 -18.37 6.28 -3.94
N GLU A 97 -19.63 6.17 -4.32
CA GLU A 97 -20.69 5.49 -3.58
C GLU A 97 -20.48 3.96 -3.52
N LYS A 98 -19.79 3.39 -4.51
CA LYS A 98 -19.49 1.96 -4.57
C LYS A 98 -18.15 1.58 -3.94
N GLU A 99 -17.22 2.52 -3.78
CA GLU A 99 -15.89 2.22 -3.21
C GLU A 99 -15.97 1.54 -1.83
N PRO A 100 -16.79 2.00 -0.86
CA PRO A 100 -16.89 1.33 0.43
C PRO A 100 -17.34 -0.13 0.30
N LEU A 101 -18.23 -0.43 -0.62
CA LEU A 101 -18.72 -1.79 -0.86
C LEU A 101 -17.62 -2.69 -1.46
N LEU A 102 -16.81 -2.17 -2.39
CA LEU A 102 -15.65 -2.89 -2.91
C LEU A 102 -14.61 -3.14 -1.82
N ALA A 103 -14.38 -2.17 -0.95
CA ALA A 103 -13.44 -2.30 0.16
C ALA A 103 -13.91 -3.34 1.19
N GLU A 104 -15.21 -3.40 1.48
CA GLU A 104 -15.81 -4.46 2.30
C GLU A 104 -15.57 -5.84 1.69
N ARG A 105 -15.81 -5.99 0.37
CA ARG A 105 -15.56 -7.26 -0.34
C ARG A 105 -14.09 -7.66 -0.32
N LEU A 106 -13.19 -6.70 -0.52
CA LEU A 106 -11.75 -6.95 -0.37
C LEU A 106 -11.42 -7.47 1.03
N ASN A 107 -11.92 -6.80 2.07
CA ASN A 107 -11.70 -7.21 3.46
C ASN A 107 -12.23 -8.62 3.73
N GLU A 108 -13.44 -8.95 3.27
CA GLU A 108 -14.01 -10.30 3.36
C GLU A 108 -13.10 -11.36 2.71
N LEU A 109 -12.57 -11.08 1.52
CA LEU A 109 -11.66 -11.98 0.81
C LEU A 109 -10.36 -12.21 1.59
N VAL A 110 -9.77 -11.13 2.14
CA VAL A 110 -8.54 -11.20 2.94
C VAL A 110 -8.78 -12.00 4.22
N VAL A 111 -9.88 -11.73 4.94
CA VAL A 111 -10.24 -12.44 6.17
C VAL A 111 -10.50 -13.92 5.88
N LYS A 112 -11.27 -14.24 4.83
CA LYS A 112 -11.56 -15.62 4.40
C LYS A 112 -10.29 -16.38 4.03
N ASN A 113 -9.29 -15.70 3.46
CA ASN A 113 -7.98 -16.29 3.15
C ASN A 113 -7.04 -16.39 4.37
N GLY A 114 -7.51 -16.11 5.58
CA GLY A 114 -6.72 -16.15 6.80
C GLY A 114 -5.64 -15.06 6.85
N PHE A 115 -5.94 -13.87 6.32
CA PHE A 115 -5.03 -12.72 6.23
C PHE A 115 -3.77 -12.98 5.39
N ARG A 116 -3.81 -13.95 4.49
CA ARG A 116 -2.73 -14.25 3.56
C ARG A 116 -2.92 -13.46 2.27
N LEU A 117 -1.80 -13.13 1.66
CA LEU A 117 -1.78 -12.44 0.37
C LEU A 117 -2.26 -13.37 -0.74
N ASP A 118 -3.12 -12.87 -1.62
CA ASP A 118 -3.51 -13.50 -2.88
C ASP A 118 -3.40 -12.45 -3.99
N THR A 119 -2.23 -11.83 -4.05
CA THR A 119 -1.90 -10.72 -4.94
C THR A 119 -0.56 -10.94 -5.61
N GLY A 120 -0.43 -10.43 -6.80
CA GLY A 120 0.82 -10.41 -7.54
C GLY A 120 1.49 -9.03 -7.51
N PHE A 121 2.38 -8.78 -8.48
CA PHE A 121 3.25 -7.60 -8.50
C PHE A 121 2.52 -6.26 -8.54
N MET A 122 1.38 -6.19 -9.26
CA MET A 122 0.67 -4.93 -9.47
C MET A 122 -0.20 -4.51 -8.29
N ALA A 123 -0.79 -5.48 -7.58
CA ALA A 123 -1.72 -5.20 -6.49
C ALA A 123 -1.06 -5.17 -5.12
N THR A 124 -0.02 -5.99 -4.89
CA THR A 124 0.66 -6.09 -3.59
C THR A 124 1.15 -4.75 -3.03
N PRO A 125 1.69 -3.80 -3.83
CA PRO A 125 2.13 -2.50 -3.32
C PRO A 125 1.03 -1.67 -2.64
N HIS A 126 -0.23 -1.98 -2.90
CA HIS A 126 -1.36 -1.14 -2.51
C HIS A 126 -2.26 -1.74 -1.44
N ILE A 127 -2.18 -3.06 -1.17
CA ILE A 127 -3.15 -3.76 -0.30
C ILE A 127 -3.22 -3.15 1.11
N LEU A 128 -2.06 -2.87 1.74
CA LEU A 128 -2.02 -2.35 3.10
C LEU A 128 -2.59 -0.94 3.18
N ASP A 129 -2.23 -0.07 2.23
CA ASP A 129 -2.74 1.30 2.16
C ASP A 129 -4.26 1.32 1.90
N ILE A 130 -4.76 0.52 0.96
CA ILE A 130 -6.18 0.44 0.64
C ILE A 130 -6.98 -0.05 1.85
N LEU A 131 -6.55 -1.10 2.53
CA LEU A 131 -7.21 -1.57 3.74
C LEU A 131 -7.24 -0.48 4.83
N CYS A 132 -6.14 0.23 5.06
CA CYS A 132 -6.11 1.33 6.02
C CYS A 132 -7.02 2.49 5.60
N GLN A 133 -7.01 2.87 4.33
CA GLN A 133 -7.80 3.99 3.78
C GLN A 133 -9.30 3.79 3.99
N TYR A 134 -9.78 2.57 3.85
CA TYR A 134 -11.20 2.25 3.98
C TYR A 134 -11.60 1.73 5.37
N GLY A 135 -10.76 1.93 6.40
CA GLY A 135 -11.11 1.63 7.80
C GLY A 135 -10.80 0.20 8.25
N TYR A 136 -10.10 -0.59 7.46
CA TYR A 136 -9.72 -1.97 7.78
C TYR A 136 -8.25 -2.09 8.24
N ALA A 137 -7.77 -1.12 9.02
CA ALA A 137 -6.39 -1.09 9.51
C ALA A 137 -6.01 -2.37 10.28
N ASP A 138 -6.90 -2.90 11.13
CA ASP A 138 -6.66 -4.16 11.84
C ASP A 138 -6.38 -5.34 10.90
N THR A 139 -7.08 -5.37 9.75
CA THR A 139 -6.85 -6.37 8.72
C THR A 139 -5.50 -6.16 8.04
N ALA A 140 -5.14 -4.91 7.73
CA ALA A 140 -3.84 -4.57 7.16
C ALA A 140 -2.68 -5.01 8.07
N TRP A 141 -2.78 -4.76 9.38
CA TRP A 141 -1.76 -5.22 10.34
C TRP A 141 -1.66 -6.73 10.44
N LYS A 142 -2.80 -7.45 10.37
CA LYS A 142 -2.80 -8.93 10.35
C LYS A 142 -2.17 -9.48 9.07
N VAL A 143 -2.38 -8.83 7.93
CA VAL A 143 -1.70 -9.18 6.66
C VAL A 143 -0.20 -8.96 6.78
N LEU A 144 0.24 -7.79 7.26
CA LEU A 144 1.66 -7.46 7.43
C LEU A 144 2.38 -8.44 8.37
N LEU A 145 1.70 -8.87 9.44
CA LEU A 145 2.26 -9.75 10.48
C LEU A 145 1.96 -11.24 10.24
N GLN A 146 1.35 -11.60 9.10
CA GLN A 146 1.10 -12.99 8.74
C GLN A 146 2.40 -13.75 8.53
N LYS A 147 2.49 -14.99 9.07
CA LYS A 147 3.67 -15.85 9.02
C LYS A 147 3.51 -17.09 8.14
N GLN A 148 2.26 -17.36 7.70
CA GLN A 148 2.00 -18.48 6.82
C GLN A 148 2.10 -18.03 5.36
N CYS A 149 2.62 -18.88 4.50
CA CYS A 149 2.68 -18.66 3.06
C CYS A 149 1.25 -18.49 2.48
N PRO A 150 1.03 -17.51 1.62
CA PRO A 150 1.86 -16.39 1.15
C PRO A 150 1.92 -15.20 2.11
N SER A 151 3.10 -14.77 2.52
CA SER A 151 3.30 -13.55 3.33
C SER A 151 4.78 -13.14 3.39
N TRP A 152 5.07 -11.89 3.70
CA TRP A 152 6.44 -11.39 3.88
C TRP A 152 7.18 -12.09 5.03
N LEU A 153 6.51 -12.30 6.18
CA LEU A 153 7.18 -12.93 7.32
C LEU A 153 7.39 -14.43 7.13
N TYR A 154 6.64 -15.08 6.22
CA TYR A 154 6.95 -16.44 5.82
C TYR A 154 8.35 -16.54 5.21
N GLU A 155 8.68 -15.64 4.26
CA GLU A 155 10.02 -15.60 3.65
C GLU A 155 11.12 -15.41 4.72
N VAL A 156 10.89 -14.48 5.65
CA VAL A 156 11.83 -14.23 6.76
C VAL A 156 12.02 -15.49 7.64
N GLU A 157 10.93 -16.19 7.97
CA GLU A 157 11.00 -17.43 8.77
C GLU A 157 11.66 -18.60 8.03
N GLN A 158 11.63 -18.59 6.68
CA GLN A 158 12.41 -19.52 5.87
C GLN A 158 13.90 -19.12 5.75
N GLY A 159 14.33 -18.04 6.40
CA GLY A 159 15.71 -17.58 6.37
C GLY A 159 16.09 -16.78 5.13
N ALA A 160 15.13 -16.21 4.43
CA ALA A 160 15.38 -15.35 3.27
C ALA A 160 16.23 -14.14 3.68
N THR A 161 17.27 -13.87 2.91
CA THR A 161 18.13 -12.67 3.02
C THR A 161 17.84 -11.63 1.95
N THR A 162 16.99 -11.97 1.00
CA THR A 162 16.53 -11.17 -0.12
C THR A 162 15.05 -11.40 -0.33
N VAL A 163 14.37 -10.49 -1.00
CA VAL A 163 12.97 -10.65 -1.39
C VAL A 163 12.88 -11.62 -2.55
N TRP A 164 11.95 -12.55 -2.49
CA TRP A 164 11.73 -13.56 -3.52
C TRP A 164 10.77 -13.07 -4.61
N GLU A 165 10.87 -13.67 -5.80
CA GLU A 165 9.95 -13.42 -6.91
C GLU A 165 8.56 -14.00 -6.64
N ASN A 166 8.51 -15.24 -6.13
CA ASN A 166 7.26 -15.91 -5.77
C ASN A 166 7.16 -16.02 -4.25
N TRP A 167 5.96 -15.82 -3.71
CA TRP A 167 5.67 -16.03 -2.29
C TRP A 167 5.98 -17.44 -1.80
N ASP A 168 5.89 -18.43 -2.68
CA ASP A 168 6.15 -19.83 -2.45
C ASP A 168 7.46 -20.31 -3.10
N ALA A 169 8.45 -19.44 -3.26
CA ALA A 169 9.76 -19.82 -3.80
C ALA A 169 10.39 -21.00 -3.05
N VAL A 170 10.23 -21.04 -1.73
CA VAL A 170 10.36 -22.24 -0.89
C VAL A 170 8.98 -22.59 -0.38
N ARG A 171 8.42 -23.70 -0.82
CA ARG A 171 7.09 -24.14 -0.42
C ARG A 171 7.08 -24.69 1.00
N PRO A 172 5.92 -24.73 1.68
CA PRO A 172 5.79 -25.36 3.00
C PRO A 172 6.18 -26.85 3.03
N ASP A 173 6.13 -27.54 1.89
CA ASP A 173 6.58 -28.94 1.73
C ASP A 173 8.09 -29.06 1.42
N GLY A 174 8.82 -27.93 1.40
CA GLY A 174 10.27 -27.85 1.14
C GLY A 174 10.66 -27.88 -0.33
N LYS A 175 9.71 -27.95 -1.27
CA LYS A 175 10.00 -27.86 -2.70
C LYS A 175 10.36 -26.45 -3.09
N LEU A 176 11.26 -26.32 -4.07
CA LEU A 176 11.69 -25.04 -4.60
C LEU A 176 10.93 -24.73 -5.88
N ALA A 177 10.42 -23.51 -6.01
CA ALA A 177 9.92 -22.98 -7.27
C ALA A 177 11.09 -22.62 -8.19
N GLY A 178 10.90 -22.73 -9.50
CA GLY A 178 11.88 -22.34 -10.53
C GLY A 178 11.85 -20.81 -10.76
N CYS A 179 12.08 -20.00 -9.72
CA CYS A 179 11.99 -18.54 -9.75
C CYS A 179 13.23 -17.88 -9.16
N SER A 180 13.31 -16.55 -9.26
CA SER A 180 14.39 -15.78 -8.66
C SER A 180 14.23 -15.66 -7.13
N PHE A 181 15.33 -15.89 -6.40
CA PHE A 181 15.41 -15.63 -4.97
C PHE A 181 15.89 -14.20 -4.64
N ASN A 182 16.03 -13.35 -5.65
CA ASN A 182 16.40 -11.94 -5.48
C ASN A 182 15.62 -11.09 -6.48
N HIS A 183 14.41 -10.70 -6.10
CA HIS A 183 13.48 -9.93 -6.94
C HIS A 183 12.87 -8.78 -6.14
N TYR A 184 12.75 -7.59 -6.76
CA TYR A 184 12.37 -6.37 -6.05
C TYR A 184 10.88 -6.23 -5.74
N ALA A 185 9.99 -6.89 -6.49
CA ALA A 185 8.57 -6.54 -6.55
C ALA A 185 7.88 -6.52 -5.19
N PHE A 186 8.02 -7.59 -4.40
CA PHE A 186 7.39 -7.67 -3.08
C PHE A 186 8.13 -6.89 -1.99
N GLY A 187 9.33 -6.35 -2.30
CA GLY A 187 10.02 -5.38 -1.45
C GLY A 187 9.30 -4.03 -1.31
N CYS A 188 8.23 -3.83 -2.08
CA CYS A 188 7.32 -2.66 -1.96
C CYS A 188 6.80 -2.42 -0.53
N VAL A 189 6.76 -3.43 0.33
CA VAL A 189 6.41 -3.29 1.75
C VAL A 189 7.31 -2.29 2.48
N GLY A 190 8.55 -2.12 2.04
CA GLY A 190 9.48 -1.13 2.59
C GLY A 190 8.93 0.30 2.55
N ASP A 191 8.23 0.68 1.47
CA ASP A 191 7.58 1.98 1.37
C ASP A 191 6.49 2.16 2.45
N PHE A 192 5.64 1.16 2.67
CA PHE A 192 4.64 1.19 3.74
C PHE A 192 5.29 1.29 5.12
N LEU A 193 6.38 0.55 5.36
CA LEU A 193 7.11 0.62 6.63
C LEU A 193 7.67 2.02 6.90
N TYR A 194 8.25 2.69 5.89
CA TYR A 194 8.72 4.07 6.04
C TYR A 194 7.60 5.09 6.21
N ARG A 195 6.55 5.02 5.38
CA ARG A 195 5.48 6.02 5.40
C ARG A 195 4.51 5.86 6.56
N LYS A 196 4.13 4.62 6.87
CA LYS A 196 3.06 4.34 7.83
C LYS A 196 3.58 3.90 9.19
N VAL A 197 4.57 3.00 9.23
CA VAL A 197 5.11 2.51 10.50
C VAL A 197 6.09 3.52 11.10
N LEU A 198 7.13 3.89 10.37
CA LEU A 198 8.07 4.93 10.83
C LEU A 198 7.42 6.31 10.83
N GLY A 199 6.61 6.61 9.79
CA GLY A 199 5.84 7.84 9.67
C GLY A 199 6.52 8.94 8.87
N VAL A 200 7.56 8.66 8.10
CA VAL A 200 8.26 9.65 7.25
C VAL A 200 7.61 9.71 5.87
N GLN A 201 7.02 10.85 5.53
CA GLN A 201 6.35 11.07 4.25
C GLN A 201 6.84 12.38 3.60
N ASN A 202 6.84 12.38 2.27
CA ASN A 202 7.13 13.59 1.50
C ASN A 202 5.89 14.51 1.48
N ALA A 203 6.06 15.77 1.87
CA ALA A 203 5.00 16.78 1.85
C ALA A 203 5.37 18.01 0.98
N GLY A 204 6.46 17.91 0.24
CA GLY A 204 6.94 18.97 -0.65
C GLY A 204 7.87 18.42 -1.74
N ILE A 205 8.60 19.30 -2.41
CA ILE A 205 9.49 18.89 -3.50
C ILE A 205 10.78 18.30 -2.92
N GLY A 206 11.02 17.00 -3.15
CA GLY A 206 12.27 16.36 -2.72
C GLY A 206 12.48 16.35 -1.20
N TYR A 207 11.41 16.30 -0.42
CA TYR A 207 11.46 16.37 1.05
C TYR A 207 11.97 17.71 1.60
N ASP A 208 11.75 18.82 0.90
CA ASP A 208 11.96 20.16 1.47
C ASP A 208 10.95 20.44 2.61
N ARG A 209 9.76 19.86 2.52
CA ARG A 209 8.79 19.73 3.59
C ARG A 209 8.50 18.25 3.87
N ILE A 210 8.56 17.87 5.13
CA ILE A 210 8.41 16.49 5.61
C ILE A 210 7.11 16.39 6.41
N LEU A 211 6.29 15.38 6.14
CA LEU A 211 5.20 15.00 7.05
C LEU A 211 5.70 13.85 7.93
N ILE A 212 5.64 14.05 9.25
CA ILE A 212 5.87 12.99 10.23
C ILE A 212 4.51 12.56 10.77
N ALA A 213 4.04 11.39 10.37
CA ALA A 213 2.71 10.89 10.70
C ALA A 213 2.71 9.35 10.84
N PRO A 214 3.31 8.81 11.91
CA PRO A 214 3.20 7.38 12.19
C PRO A 214 1.74 6.97 12.42
N GLU A 215 1.38 5.77 12.05
CA GLU A 215 0.12 5.15 12.49
C GLU A 215 0.25 4.71 13.95
N TYR A 216 -0.16 5.57 14.86
CA TYR A 216 -0.01 5.31 16.29
C TYR A 216 -0.89 4.16 16.77
N ASP A 217 -2.02 3.91 16.11
CA ASP A 217 -2.91 2.77 16.36
C ASP A 217 -2.44 1.52 15.58
N CYS A 218 -1.20 1.12 15.82
CA CYS A 218 -0.55 -0.03 15.19
C CYS A 218 -0.07 -1.01 16.27
N PRO A 219 0.22 -2.28 15.92
CA PRO A 219 0.69 -3.28 16.88
C PRO A 219 2.13 -3.07 17.39
N PHE A 220 2.88 -2.16 16.78
CA PHE A 220 4.26 -1.89 17.16
C PHE A 220 4.33 -0.97 18.37
N MET A 221 5.32 -1.20 19.23
CA MET A 221 5.58 -0.38 20.43
C MET A 221 6.62 0.71 20.16
N TRP A 222 7.37 0.58 19.07
CA TRP A 222 8.37 1.54 18.63
C TRP A 222 8.71 1.33 17.16
N ALA A 223 9.23 2.36 16.51
CA ALA A 223 9.93 2.27 15.24
C ALA A 223 11.08 3.27 15.21
N GLU A 224 12.14 2.92 14.50
CA GLU A 224 13.32 3.77 14.30
C GLU A 224 13.84 3.58 12.89
N GLY A 225 14.25 4.68 12.27
CA GLY A 225 14.84 4.62 10.94
C GLY A 225 15.43 5.96 10.51
N THR A 226 16.20 5.87 9.43
CA THR A 226 16.79 7.02 8.74
C THR A 226 16.40 6.97 7.28
N TYR A 227 15.86 8.07 6.77
CA TYR A 227 15.59 8.26 5.36
C TYR A 227 16.61 9.23 4.76
N HIS A 228 17.33 8.80 3.72
CA HIS A 228 18.33 9.62 3.03
C HIS A 228 17.66 10.43 1.92
N SER A 229 17.25 11.65 2.23
CA SER A 229 16.70 12.58 1.24
C SER A 229 17.80 13.37 0.52
N VAL A 230 17.43 14.05 -0.56
CA VAL A 230 18.34 14.98 -1.28
C VAL A 230 18.79 16.15 -0.41
N ASN A 231 18.04 16.47 0.65
CA ASN A 231 18.36 17.54 1.60
C ASN A 231 19.13 17.05 2.83
N GLY A 232 19.41 15.76 2.92
CA GLY A 232 20.11 15.11 4.04
C GLY A 232 19.29 14.07 4.77
N ASN A 233 19.82 13.59 5.89
CA ASN A 233 19.20 12.50 6.64
C ASN A 233 18.02 13.00 7.48
N ILE A 234 16.88 12.34 7.33
CA ILE A 234 15.73 12.44 8.23
C ILE A 234 15.84 11.26 9.20
N GLU A 235 16.14 11.56 10.45
CA GLU A 235 16.25 10.56 11.51
C GLU A 235 14.99 10.62 12.36
N LEU A 236 14.33 9.50 12.55
CA LEU A 236 13.10 9.42 13.34
C LEU A 236 13.09 8.18 14.20
N ARG A 237 12.68 8.35 15.44
CA ARG A 237 12.28 7.28 16.35
C ARG A 237 11.02 7.69 17.11
N TRP A 238 10.10 6.78 17.25
CA TRP A 238 9.01 6.89 18.19
C TRP A 238 8.92 5.63 19.05
N GLU A 239 8.43 5.81 20.27
CA GLU A 239 8.15 4.74 21.20
C GLU A 239 6.88 5.07 21.98
N LYS A 240 6.03 4.08 22.17
CA LYS A 240 4.77 4.24 22.90
C LYS A 240 4.61 3.22 24.01
N ASN A 241 3.82 3.59 25.00
CA ASN A 241 3.23 2.70 25.98
C ASN A 241 1.70 2.90 25.99
N LYS A 242 1.00 2.33 26.95
CA LYS A 242 -0.46 2.39 27.02
C LYS A 242 -1.03 3.84 27.05
N ASN A 243 -0.28 4.81 27.53
CA ASN A 243 -0.80 6.15 27.81
C ASN A 243 -0.09 7.28 27.07
N LYS A 244 1.10 7.03 26.52
CA LYS A 244 1.96 8.09 25.97
C LYS A 244 2.74 7.59 24.75
N VAL A 245 2.99 8.51 23.83
CA VAL A 245 4.00 8.34 22.79
C VAL A 245 5.08 9.40 22.94
N LYS A 246 6.32 8.99 22.73
CA LYS A 246 7.50 9.85 22.62
C LYS A 246 8.01 9.75 21.18
N ILE A 247 8.18 10.91 20.55
CA ILE A 247 8.61 11.03 19.15
C ILE A 247 9.83 11.93 19.16
N PHE A 248 10.93 11.49 18.59
CA PHE A 248 12.16 12.27 18.56
C PHE A 248 13.01 11.92 17.34
N GLY A 249 13.87 12.86 16.95
CA GLY A 249 14.67 12.66 15.76
C GLY A 249 15.42 13.92 15.34
N ARG A 250 15.73 13.97 14.05
CA ARG A 250 16.45 15.09 13.43
C ARG A 250 15.89 15.38 12.05
N ILE A 251 15.61 16.67 11.83
CA ILE A 251 15.19 17.23 10.54
C ILE A 251 16.43 17.84 9.87
N PRO A 252 16.71 17.56 8.57
CA PRO A 252 17.87 18.11 7.88
C PRO A 252 17.85 19.62 7.80
N ALA A 253 19.01 20.23 7.56
CA ALA A 253 19.12 21.67 7.33
C ALA A 253 18.31 22.09 6.09
N ASN A 254 17.81 23.33 6.09
CA ASN A 254 17.02 23.92 5.01
C ASN A 254 15.71 23.19 4.68
N THR A 255 15.21 22.39 5.60
CA THR A 255 13.92 21.72 5.50
C THR A 255 13.05 22.02 6.72
N SER A 256 11.77 21.76 6.62
CA SER A 256 10.81 21.82 7.72
C SER A 256 10.01 20.52 7.81
N ALA A 257 9.39 20.28 8.96
CA ALA A 257 8.50 19.15 9.11
C ALA A 257 7.20 19.55 9.81
N CYS A 258 6.11 18.89 9.43
CA CYS A 258 4.85 18.90 10.13
C CYS A 258 4.71 17.55 10.86
N LEU A 259 4.61 17.58 12.18
CA LEU A 259 4.37 16.40 13.01
C LEU A 259 2.88 16.30 13.31
N ARG A 260 2.24 15.23 12.82
CA ARG A 260 0.87 14.90 13.18
C ARG A 260 0.85 14.07 14.46
N LEU A 261 0.11 14.54 15.45
CA LEU A 261 0.00 13.91 16.76
C LEU A 261 -1.16 12.88 16.79
N PRO A 262 -1.23 12.00 17.81
CA PRO A 262 -2.27 10.97 17.91
C PRO A 262 -3.71 11.50 17.91
N ASP A 263 -3.92 12.70 18.42
CA ASP A 263 -5.23 13.39 18.45
C ASP A 263 -5.59 14.08 17.11
N GLY A 264 -4.72 13.94 16.09
CA GLY A 264 -4.87 14.55 14.77
C GLY A 264 -4.39 16.00 14.70
N THR A 265 -3.96 16.62 15.80
CA THR A 265 -3.38 17.96 15.77
C THR A 265 -1.99 17.94 15.10
N GLU A 266 -1.62 19.08 14.54
CA GLU A 266 -0.35 19.21 13.82
C GLU A 266 0.57 20.21 14.51
N LYS A 267 1.86 19.89 14.53
CA LYS A 267 2.92 20.71 15.08
C LYS A 267 4.01 20.96 14.05
N GLU A 268 4.27 22.23 13.75
CA GLU A 268 5.40 22.59 12.89
C GLU A 268 6.74 22.41 13.64
N LEU A 269 7.70 21.82 12.95
CA LEU A 269 9.07 21.62 13.41
C LEU A 269 10.04 22.25 12.43
N GLY A 270 10.98 23.04 12.95
CA GLY A 270 12.13 23.51 12.20
C GLY A 270 13.20 22.42 12.04
N ASN A 271 14.29 22.77 11.33
CA ASN A 271 15.44 21.88 11.23
C ASN A 271 16.12 21.65 12.59
N GLY A 272 16.92 20.59 12.68
CA GLY A 272 17.64 20.22 13.88
C GLY A 272 17.00 19.08 14.66
N ARG A 273 17.44 18.87 15.89
CA ARG A 273 16.90 17.81 16.77
C ARG A 273 15.59 18.25 17.41
N PHE A 274 14.69 17.32 17.57
CA PHE A 274 13.41 17.53 18.27
C PHE A 274 13.07 16.34 19.18
N GLU A 275 12.27 16.61 20.19
CA GLU A 275 11.63 15.63 21.06
C GLU A 275 10.23 16.13 21.42
N VAL A 276 9.22 15.29 21.24
CA VAL A 276 7.82 15.56 21.58
C VAL A 276 7.27 14.39 22.38
N LYS A 277 6.57 14.69 23.48
CA LYS A 277 5.88 13.70 24.31
C LYS A 277 4.43 14.10 24.41
N VAL A 278 3.52 13.20 24.06
CA VAL A 278 2.07 13.44 24.13
C VAL A 278 1.34 12.25 24.75
N GLY A 279 0.19 12.51 25.30
CA GLY A 279 -0.75 11.46 25.72
C GLY A 279 -1.26 10.70 24.49
N LEU A 280 -1.46 9.41 24.65
CA LEU A 280 -2.35 8.64 23.79
C LEU A 280 -3.71 8.71 24.52
N ASP A 281 -4.54 9.67 24.15
CA ASP A 281 -5.90 9.66 24.64
C ASP A 281 -6.54 8.38 24.13
N SER A 282 -6.86 7.49 25.05
CA SER A 282 -7.71 6.36 24.79
C SER A 282 -9.09 6.92 24.42
N GLY A 283 -9.25 7.28 23.16
CA GLY A 283 -10.55 7.51 22.58
C GLY A 283 -11.33 6.20 22.67
N ILE A 284 -11.91 5.96 23.83
CA ILE A 284 -12.98 4.97 23.97
C ILE A 284 -14.10 5.49 23.08
N LYS A 285 -14.17 5.01 21.87
CA LYS A 285 -15.43 5.00 21.15
C LYS A 285 -16.26 3.93 21.82
N GLU A 286 -17.17 4.39 22.71
CA GLU A 286 -18.29 3.59 23.18
C GLU A 286 -19.17 3.15 21.99
#